data_e3b9aa20f6764709a06e652273e4ab01
#
_entry.id   e3b9aa20f6764709a06e652273e4ab01
#
_cell.length_a   1.000
_cell.length_b   1.000
_cell.length_c   1.000
_cell.angle_alpha   90.00
_cell.angle_beta   90.00
_cell.angle_gamma   90.00
#
_symmetry.space_group_name_H-M   'P 1'
#
loop_
_entity.id
_entity.type
_entity.pdbx_description
1 polymer ?
#
loop_
_entity_poly.entity_id
_entity_poly.type
_entity_poly.pdbx_seq_one_letter_code
_entity_poly.pdbx_strand_id
1 'polypeptide(L)'
;KIIGVQIPGLGIILTILFIFIIGLFVTNVLGRTVLRWSEIAVAKVPIVSTIYNSIKQITGAFSGSTAKSFQRVVLIEYPRKNLWTMAFVTNESKNKNGDLFYHLFVPTTPNPTSGVFIIVPKNDAIHPDISVESGLKTIVSGGIIDGGVSISDKLPKIDN
;
A
#
# COMPACT_ATOMS: atom_id res chain seq x y z
N LYS A 1 -16.75 -22.35 46.43
CA LYS A 1 -16.10 -23.64 46.12
C LYS A 1 -16.84 -24.27 44.97
N ILE A 2 -16.47 -23.99 43.78
CA ILE A 2 -17.04 -24.62 42.58
C ILE A 2 -15.91 -25.31 41.86
N ILE A 3 -15.95 -26.65 41.93
CA ILE A 3 -15.34 -27.65 41.07
C ILE A 3 -13.84 -27.52 40.81
N GLY A 4 -13.05 -28.23 41.63
CA GLY A 4 -11.62 -28.46 41.41
C GLY A 4 -11.35 -29.63 40.45
N VAL A 5 -11.96 -29.65 39.27
CA VAL A 5 -11.57 -30.57 38.20
C VAL A 5 -10.66 -29.83 37.23
N GLN A 6 -9.36 -30.09 37.30
CA GLN A 6 -8.41 -29.68 36.29
C GLN A 6 -8.60 -30.54 35.06
N ILE A 7 -9.32 -30.07 34.07
CA ILE A 7 -9.41 -30.75 32.77
C ILE A 7 -8.24 -30.21 31.92
N PRO A 8 -7.19 -31.01 31.67
CA PRO A 8 -6.08 -30.58 30.83
C PRO A 8 -6.63 -30.28 29.42
N GLY A 9 -6.33 -29.10 28.91
CA GLY A 9 -6.79 -28.65 27.60
C GLY A 9 -8.05 -27.79 27.58
N LEU A 10 -8.79 -27.64 28.69
CA LEU A 10 -10.00 -26.83 28.78
C LEU A 10 -9.73 -25.37 28.35
N GLY A 11 -8.57 -24.80 28.75
CA GLY A 11 -8.16 -23.44 28.35
C GLY A 11 -8.01 -23.29 26.86
N ILE A 12 -7.44 -24.28 26.17
CA ILE A 12 -7.26 -24.26 24.71
C ILE A 12 -8.63 -24.31 24.03
N ILE A 13 -9.52 -25.17 24.46
CA ILE A 13 -10.88 -25.28 23.90
C ILE A 13 -11.66 -24.00 24.10
N LEU A 14 -11.59 -23.39 25.29
CA LEU A 14 -12.24 -22.11 25.57
C LEU A 14 -11.65 -20.96 24.72
N THR A 15 -10.35 -20.96 24.53
CA THR A 15 -9.69 -19.94 23.68
C THR A 15 -10.15 -20.08 22.21
N ILE A 16 -10.17 -21.29 21.67
CA ILE A 16 -10.64 -21.55 20.30
C ILE A 16 -12.12 -21.13 20.16
N LEU A 17 -12.97 -21.52 21.12
CA LEU A 17 -14.37 -21.16 21.13
C LEU A 17 -14.56 -19.63 21.20
N PHE A 18 -13.77 -18.94 22.02
CA PHE A 18 -13.80 -17.50 22.16
C PHE A 18 -13.41 -16.79 20.84
N ILE A 19 -12.33 -17.25 20.19
CA ILE A 19 -11.90 -16.72 18.87
C ILE A 19 -12.97 -16.99 17.81
N PHE A 20 -13.60 -18.15 17.83
CA PHE A 20 -14.69 -18.52 16.91
C PHE A 20 -15.91 -17.61 17.09
N ILE A 21 -16.32 -17.35 18.34
CA ILE A 21 -17.44 -16.45 18.66
C ILE A 21 -17.13 -15.03 18.20
N ILE A 22 -15.91 -14.52 18.45
CA ILE A 22 -15.47 -13.21 17.94
C ILE A 22 -15.53 -13.20 16.40
N GLY A 23 -15.04 -14.23 15.74
CA GLY A 23 -15.10 -14.36 14.28
C GLY A 23 -16.53 -14.28 13.74
N LEU A 24 -17.47 -15.00 14.36
CA LEU A 24 -18.89 -14.93 14.01
C LEU A 24 -19.49 -13.53 14.23
N PHE A 25 -19.10 -12.87 15.32
CA PHE A 25 -19.57 -11.50 15.63
C PHE A 25 -19.07 -10.49 14.58
N VAL A 26 -17.81 -10.57 14.19
CA VAL A 26 -17.21 -9.64 13.21
C VAL A 26 -17.80 -9.84 11.80
N THR A 27 -18.19 -11.07 11.46
CA THR A 27 -18.77 -11.39 10.14
C THR A 27 -20.26 -11.09 10.06
N ASN A 28 -20.96 -10.92 11.18
CA ASN A 28 -22.39 -10.71 11.22
C ASN A 28 -22.74 -9.19 11.13
N VAL A 29 -23.99 -8.86 10.76
CA VAL A 29 -24.50 -7.49 10.63
C VAL A 29 -24.32 -6.67 11.92
N LEU A 30 -24.47 -7.30 13.08
CA LEU A 30 -24.22 -6.69 14.40
C LEU A 30 -22.74 -6.29 14.58
N GLY A 31 -21.80 -7.16 14.16
CA GLY A 31 -20.38 -6.86 14.23
C GLY A 31 -19.99 -5.67 13.34
N ARG A 32 -20.55 -5.57 12.13
CA ARG A 32 -20.36 -4.42 11.25
C ARG A 32 -20.87 -3.12 11.87
N THR A 33 -21.98 -3.18 12.58
CA THR A 33 -22.55 -2.01 13.26
C THR A 33 -21.68 -1.57 14.43
N VAL A 34 -21.20 -2.51 15.26
CA VAL A 34 -20.28 -2.23 16.38
C VAL A 34 -18.95 -1.66 15.88
N LEU A 35 -18.38 -2.23 14.81
CA LEU A 35 -17.17 -1.71 14.18
C LEU A 35 -17.39 -0.28 13.66
N ARG A 36 -18.53 0.01 13.04
CA ARG A 36 -18.85 1.34 12.57
C ARG A 36 -18.98 2.37 13.71
N TRP A 37 -19.56 1.97 14.84
CA TRP A 37 -19.66 2.81 16.02
C TRP A 37 -18.29 3.04 16.69
N SER A 38 -17.45 2.01 16.75
CA SER A 38 -16.08 2.16 17.26
C SER A 38 -15.23 3.06 16.35
N GLU A 39 -15.37 2.96 15.03
CA GLU A 39 -14.73 3.88 14.08
C GLU A 39 -15.16 5.34 14.32
N ILE A 40 -16.44 5.59 14.54
CA ILE A 40 -16.96 6.94 14.85
C ILE A 40 -16.41 7.45 16.19
N ALA A 41 -16.32 6.59 17.19
CA ALA A 41 -15.75 6.96 18.50
C ALA A 41 -14.27 7.30 18.40
N VAL A 42 -13.49 6.50 17.68
CA VAL A 42 -12.06 6.72 17.41
C VAL A 42 -11.82 7.99 16.59
N ALA A 43 -12.69 8.26 15.60
CA ALA A 43 -12.60 9.46 14.76
C ALA A 43 -12.80 10.78 15.54
N LYS A 44 -13.42 10.74 16.73
CA LYS A 44 -13.60 11.91 17.59
C LYS A 44 -12.36 12.28 18.41
N VAL A 45 -11.34 11.41 18.48
CA VAL A 45 -10.08 11.70 19.17
C VAL A 45 -9.10 12.34 18.17
N PRO A 46 -8.73 13.63 18.31
CA PRO A 46 -8.02 14.37 17.25
C PRO A 46 -6.71 13.72 16.76
N ILE A 47 -5.90 13.17 17.66
CA ILE A 47 -4.62 12.53 17.31
C ILE A 47 -4.85 11.14 16.70
N VAL A 48 -5.75 10.36 17.29
CA VAL A 48 -6.05 8.99 16.85
C VAL A 48 -6.76 9.01 15.49
N SER A 49 -7.63 10.00 15.25
CA SER A 49 -8.32 10.15 13.97
C SER A 49 -7.36 10.41 12.82
N THR A 50 -6.31 11.21 13.04
CA THR A 50 -5.30 11.49 12.01
C THR A 50 -4.53 10.23 11.63
N ILE A 51 -4.06 9.46 12.61
CA ILE A 51 -3.34 8.19 12.38
C ILE A 51 -4.26 7.15 11.73
N TYR A 52 -5.48 6.99 12.26
CA TYR A 52 -6.47 6.05 11.74
C TYR A 52 -6.86 6.37 10.29
N ASN A 53 -7.14 7.64 9.97
CA ASN A 53 -7.47 8.06 8.62
C ASN A 53 -6.30 7.86 7.66
N SER A 54 -5.07 8.11 8.10
CA SER A 54 -3.88 7.84 7.30
C SER A 54 -3.74 6.34 6.98
N ILE A 55 -3.88 5.48 7.98
CA ILE A 55 -3.85 4.02 7.78
C ILE A 55 -5.03 3.55 6.90
N LYS A 56 -6.23 4.07 7.13
CA LYS A 56 -7.42 3.73 6.33
C LYS A 56 -7.29 4.18 4.88
N GLN A 57 -6.70 5.34 4.63
CA GLN A 57 -6.36 5.82 3.27
C GLN A 57 -5.33 4.91 2.61
N ILE A 58 -4.26 4.55 3.35
CA ILE A 58 -3.24 3.62 2.86
C ILE A 58 -3.87 2.27 2.51
N THR A 59 -4.61 1.64 3.43
CA THR A 59 -5.25 0.35 3.19
C THR A 59 -6.33 0.43 2.10
N GLY A 60 -7.07 1.53 2.00
CA GLY A 60 -8.06 1.77 0.94
C GLY A 60 -7.42 1.93 -0.44
N ALA A 61 -6.27 2.59 -0.52
CA ALA A 61 -5.49 2.69 -1.75
C ALA A 61 -4.95 1.32 -2.22
N PHE A 62 -4.68 0.40 -1.29
CA PHE A 62 -4.17 -0.94 -1.59
C PHE A 62 -5.26 -2.01 -1.80
N SER A 63 -6.45 -1.83 -1.20
CA SER A 63 -7.50 -2.87 -1.18
C SER A 63 -8.60 -2.68 -2.23
N GLY A 64 -8.61 -1.58 -2.97
CA GLY A 64 -9.72 -1.21 -3.85
C GLY A 64 -9.38 -1.09 -5.33
N SER A 65 -10.30 -0.50 -6.07
CA SER A 65 -10.19 -0.16 -7.48
C SER A 65 -8.94 0.69 -7.83
N THR A 66 -8.34 1.36 -6.85
CA THR A 66 -7.16 2.21 -7.01
C THR A 66 -5.90 1.40 -7.29
N ALA A 67 -5.76 0.19 -6.70
CA ALA A 67 -4.65 -0.71 -7.06
C ALA A 67 -4.74 -1.17 -8.53
N LYS A 68 -5.95 -1.24 -9.08
CA LYS A 68 -6.20 -1.49 -10.52
C LYS A 68 -5.88 -0.28 -11.40
N SER A 69 -5.81 0.93 -10.83
CA SER A 69 -5.43 2.15 -11.54
C SER A 69 -3.93 2.26 -11.77
N PHE A 70 -3.11 1.60 -10.94
CA PHE A 70 -1.68 1.50 -11.17
C PHE A 70 -1.39 0.32 -12.11
N GLN A 71 -0.98 0.63 -13.33
CA GLN A 71 -0.78 -0.39 -14.36
C GLN A 71 0.56 -1.09 -14.18
N ARG A 72 1.62 -0.35 -13.85
CA ARG A 72 2.99 -0.86 -13.72
C ARG A 72 3.89 0.11 -12.95
N VAL A 73 5.00 -0.42 -12.47
CA VAL A 73 6.07 0.37 -11.86
C VAL A 73 7.09 0.76 -12.93
N VAL A 74 7.59 1.98 -12.84
CA VAL A 74 8.69 2.48 -13.67
C VAL A 74 9.70 3.24 -12.82
N LEU A 75 10.94 3.31 -13.30
CA LEU A 75 11.99 4.18 -12.77
C LEU A 75 12.17 5.34 -13.73
N ILE A 76 12.26 6.53 -13.19
CA ILE A 76 12.45 7.76 -13.96
C ILE A 76 13.48 8.66 -13.30
N GLU A 77 14.12 9.51 -14.07
CA GLU A 77 14.92 10.60 -13.54
C GLU A 77 14.04 11.73 -13.05
N TYR A 78 13.98 11.91 -11.74
CA TYR A 78 13.17 12.97 -11.11
C TYR A 78 13.74 13.32 -9.72
N PRO A 79 13.82 14.62 -9.31
CA PRO A 79 13.43 15.83 -10.06
C PRO A 79 14.50 16.34 -11.04
N ARG A 80 15.62 15.66 -11.21
CA ARG A 80 16.70 16.03 -12.12
C ARG A 80 17.39 14.80 -12.68
N LYS A 81 18.18 15.01 -13.73
CA LYS A 81 19.03 13.95 -14.33
C LYS A 81 19.95 13.29 -13.29
N ASN A 82 20.20 12.02 -13.46
CA ASN A 82 21.01 11.17 -12.58
C ASN A 82 20.45 11.03 -11.14
N LEU A 83 19.18 11.37 -10.90
CA LEU A 83 18.48 11.09 -9.66
C LEU A 83 17.23 10.27 -9.98
N TRP A 84 17.28 9.00 -9.60
CA TRP A 84 16.24 8.04 -9.95
C TRP A 84 15.19 7.92 -8.86
N THR A 85 13.95 7.84 -9.27
CA THR A 85 12.82 7.59 -8.39
C THR A 85 11.87 6.57 -8.98
N MET A 86 11.13 5.91 -8.11
CA MET A 86 10.08 4.97 -8.50
C MET A 86 8.76 5.70 -8.69
N ALA A 87 8.07 5.38 -9.78
CA ALA A 87 6.77 5.93 -10.11
C ALA A 87 5.81 4.85 -10.58
N PHE A 88 4.52 5.14 -10.50
CA PHE A 88 3.45 4.27 -10.99
C PHE A 88 2.79 4.86 -12.22
N VAL A 89 2.69 4.06 -13.28
CA VAL A 89 1.94 4.44 -14.48
C VAL A 89 0.46 4.40 -14.17
N THR A 90 -0.20 5.55 -14.30
CA THR A 90 -1.64 5.69 -14.10
C THR A 90 -2.40 5.73 -15.41
N ASN A 91 -1.78 6.25 -16.48
CA ASN A 91 -2.37 6.34 -17.81
C ASN A 91 -1.30 6.45 -18.89
N GLU A 92 -1.70 6.27 -20.16
CA GLU A 92 -0.88 6.53 -21.33
C GLU A 92 -1.64 7.47 -22.28
N SER A 93 -0.91 8.37 -22.94
CA SER A 93 -1.48 9.27 -23.95
C SER A 93 -0.55 9.41 -25.15
N LYS A 94 -1.10 9.93 -26.25
CA LYS A 94 -0.35 10.28 -27.46
C LYS A 94 -0.46 11.78 -27.69
N ASN A 95 0.62 12.40 -28.12
CA ASN A 95 0.56 13.77 -28.61
C ASN A 95 0.07 13.80 -30.07
N LYS A 96 -0.04 15.00 -30.66
CA LYS A 96 -0.48 15.17 -32.05
C LYS A 96 0.45 14.54 -33.09
N ASN A 97 1.72 14.32 -32.72
CA ASN A 97 2.73 13.70 -33.58
C ASN A 97 2.76 12.16 -33.45
N GLY A 98 1.96 11.59 -32.54
CA GLY A 98 1.92 10.16 -32.28
C GLY A 98 2.89 9.67 -31.22
N ASP A 99 3.69 10.57 -30.60
CA ASP A 99 4.61 10.19 -29.54
C ASP A 99 3.84 9.76 -28.27
N LEU A 100 4.31 8.70 -27.62
CA LEU A 100 3.70 8.12 -26.43
C LEU A 100 4.25 8.77 -25.17
N PHE A 101 3.35 9.08 -24.26
CA PHE A 101 3.65 9.63 -22.94
C PHE A 101 3.01 8.80 -21.84
N TYR A 102 3.74 8.61 -20.75
CA TYR A 102 3.21 8.08 -19.50
C TYR A 102 2.74 9.18 -18.58
N HIS A 103 1.58 8.98 -18.00
CA HIS A 103 1.09 9.74 -16.86
C HIS A 103 1.53 8.98 -15.61
N LEU A 104 2.31 9.63 -14.77
CA LEU A 104 2.96 8.98 -13.64
C LEU A 104 2.53 9.62 -12.33
N PHE A 105 2.33 8.78 -11.34
CA PHE A 105 2.24 9.16 -9.95
C PHE A 105 3.55 8.81 -9.26
N VAL A 106 4.25 9.82 -8.72
CA VAL A 106 5.46 9.68 -7.92
C VAL A 106 5.09 9.82 -6.46
N PRO A 107 4.98 8.72 -5.71
CA PRO A 107 4.54 8.78 -4.32
C PRO A 107 5.61 9.31 -3.39
N THR A 108 5.20 9.82 -2.23
CA THR A 108 6.09 10.17 -1.13
C THR A 108 6.38 8.98 -0.22
N THR A 109 7.52 9.02 0.49
CA THR A 109 7.94 8.04 1.49
C THR A 109 7.77 8.63 2.89
N PRO A 110 7.28 7.90 3.89
CA PRO A 110 6.71 6.54 3.84
C PRO A 110 5.22 6.49 3.47
N ASN A 111 4.59 7.65 3.23
CA ASN A 111 3.16 7.73 2.92
C ASN A 111 2.93 7.74 1.39
N PRO A 112 2.54 6.62 0.77
CA PRO A 112 2.36 6.52 -0.68
C PRO A 112 1.03 7.10 -1.16
N THR A 113 0.17 7.62 -0.28
CA THR A 113 -1.11 8.22 -0.66
C THR A 113 -0.98 9.66 -1.14
N SER A 114 0.15 10.31 -0.83
CA SER A 114 0.55 11.61 -1.34
C SER A 114 1.67 11.46 -2.36
N GLY A 115 1.82 12.44 -3.24
CA GLY A 115 2.83 12.39 -4.28
C GLY A 115 2.67 13.49 -5.30
N VAL A 116 3.40 13.37 -6.40
CA VAL A 116 3.40 14.32 -7.51
C VAL A 116 2.89 13.61 -8.77
N PHE A 117 2.05 14.29 -9.52
CA PHE A 117 1.65 13.87 -10.85
C PHE A 117 2.58 14.49 -11.89
N ILE A 118 3.17 13.66 -12.76
CA ILE A 118 4.04 14.11 -13.85
C ILE A 118 3.72 13.38 -15.14
N ILE A 119 4.10 13.95 -16.27
CA ILE A 119 3.97 13.34 -17.59
C ILE A 119 5.36 13.33 -18.22
N VAL A 120 5.79 12.15 -18.66
CA VAL A 120 7.11 11.96 -19.29
C VAL A 120 6.96 11.19 -20.61
N PRO A 121 7.89 11.39 -21.57
CA PRO A 121 7.99 10.51 -22.73
C PRO A 121 8.14 9.06 -22.27
N LYS A 122 7.48 8.14 -22.95
CA LYS A 122 7.53 6.71 -22.61
C LYS A 122 8.97 6.16 -22.62
N ASN A 123 9.80 6.68 -23.51
CA ASN A 123 11.19 6.25 -23.65
C ASN A 123 12.11 6.69 -22.49
N ASP A 124 11.67 7.67 -21.69
CA ASP A 124 12.41 8.14 -20.52
C ASP A 124 12.13 7.31 -19.26
N ALA A 125 11.24 6.32 -19.37
CA ALA A 125 10.86 5.44 -18.27
C ALA A 125 11.50 4.06 -18.43
N ILE A 126 12.16 3.58 -17.39
CA ILE A 126 12.74 2.23 -17.32
C ILE A 126 11.75 1.31 -16.61
N HIS A 127 11.56 0.12 -17.15
CA HIS A 127 10.71 -0.91 -16.57
C HIS A 127 11.55 -1.88 -15.74
N PRO A 128 11.48 -1.84 -14.39
CA PRO A 128 12.29 -2.70 -13.54
C PRO A 128 11.75 -4.13 -13.40
N ASP A 129 10.62 -4.46 -14.02
CA ASP A 129 9.92 -5.75 -13.94
C ASP A 129 9.59 -6.18 -12.50
N ILE A 130 9.17 -5.23 -11.68
CA ILE A 130 8.67 -5.47 -10.34
C ILE A 130 7.16 -5.25 -10.27
N SER A 131 6.50 -5.97 -9.37
CA SER A 131 5.06 -5.81 -9.16
C SER A 131 4.76 -4.47 -8.47
N VAL A 132 3.54 -3.95 -8.67
CA VAL A 132 3.05 -2.76 -7.97
C VAL A 132 3.15 -2.94 -6.46
N GLU A 133 2.83 -4.14 -5.95
CA GLU A 133 2.93 -4.45 -4.52
C GLU A 133 4.37 -4.34 -4.00
N SER A 134 5.34 -4.90 -4.73
CA SER A 134 6.76 -4.80 -4.38
C SER A 134 7.25 -3.36 -4.41
N GLY A 135 6.88 -2.60 -5.44
CA GLY A 135 7.21 -1.17 -5.54
C GLY A 135 6.67 -0.37 -4.36
N LEU A 136 5.43 -0.65 -3.95
CA LEU A 136 4.82 0.01 -2.80
C LEU A 136 5.52 -0.35 -1.48
N LYS A 137 5.92 -1.61 -1.28
CA LYS A 137 6.71 -2.03 -0.10
C LYS A 137 8.04 -1.28 -0.04
N THR A 138 8.71 -1.14 -1.17
CA THR A 138 9.98 -0.38 -1.28
C THR A 138 9.77 1.08 -0.88
N ILE A 139 8.73 1.75 -1.40
CA ILE A 139 8.43 3.15 -1.09
C ILE A 139 8.08 3.34 0.39
N VAL A 140 7.19 2.51 0.93
CA VAL A 140 6.76 2.60 2.35
C VAL A 140 7.92 2.36 3.30
N SER A 141 8.84 1.45 2.94
CA SER A 141 10.03 1.15 3.76
C SER A 141 11.18 2.15 3.59
N GLY A 142 11.05 3.14 2.68
CA GLY A 142 12.14 4.06 2.37
C GLY A 142 13.31 3.39 1.65
N GLY A 143 13.04 2.30 0.91
CA GLY A 143 14.08 1.54 0.20
C GLY A 143 14.80 0.48 1.05
N ILE A 144 14.40 0.28 2.31
CA ILE A 144 14.98 -0.76 3.17
C ILE A 144 14.60 -2.16 2.64
N ILE A 145 13.38 -2.30 2.10
CA ILE A 145 12.90 -3.53 1.47
C ILE A 145 12.91 -3.31 -0.04
N ASP A 146 13.77 -4.03 -0.74
CA ASP A 146 13.98 -3.89 -2.19
C ASP A 146 12.99 -4.64 -3.08
N GLY A 147 11.96 -5.26 -2.48
CA GLY A 147 10.94 -6.00 -3.22
C GLY A 147 11.45 -7.27 -3.91
N GLY A 148 12.68 -7.72 -3.59
CA GLY A 148 13.28 -8.96 -4.11
C GLY A 148 13.96 -8.82 -5.47
N VAL A 149 14.14 -7.60 -5.97
CA VAL A 149 14.88 -7.30 -7.21
C VAL A 149 15.83 -6.14 -6.94
N SER A 150 17.11 -6.32 -7.25
CA SER A 150 18.07 -5.22 -7.18
C SER A 150 17.67 -4.12 -8.19
N ILE A 151 17.10 -3.05 -7.68
CA ILE A 151 16.65 -1.90 -8.51
C ILE A 151 17.84 -1.28 -9.21
N SER A 152 19.01 -1.23 -8.53
CA SER A 152 20.23 -0.63 -9.07
C SER A 152 20.74 -1.34 -10.32
N ASP A 153 20.52 -2.66 -10.46
CA ASP A 153 20.93 -3.43 -11.63
C ASP A 153 20.11 -3.07 -12.89
N LYS A 154 18.98 -2.41 -12.72
CA LYS A 154 18.09 -1.97 -13.79
C LYS A 154 18.41 -0.55 -14.27
N LEU A 155 19.24 0.19 -13.54
CA LEU A 155 19.63 1.53 -13.91
C LEU A 155 20.74 1.53 -14.98
N PRO A 156 20.81 2.58 -15.84
CA PRO A 156 21.88 2.74 -16.79
C PRO A 156 23.24 2.82 -16.06
N LYS A 157 24.29 2.41 -16.77
CA LYS A 157 25.66 2.64 -16.26
C LYS A 157 25.89 4.13 -16.10
N ILE A 158 26.52 4.49 -14.99
CA ILE A 158 26.97 5.86 -14.75
C ILE A 158 28.23 6.05 -15.56
N ASP A 159 28.16 6.89 -16.61
CA ASP A 159 29.34 7.35 -17.32
C ASP A 159 30.09 8.33 -16.41
N ASN A 160 31.28 7.98 -15.97
CA ASN A 160 32.18 8.83 -15.18
C ASN A 160 32.89 9.84 -16.09
#